data_0f5f5d4bff23b580fecb1db50adfeb9b
#
_entry.id   0f5f5d4bff23b580fecb1db50adfeb9b
#
_cell.length_a   1.000
_cell.length_b   1.000
_cell.length_c   1.000
_cell.angle_alpha   90.00
_cell.angle_beta   90.00
_cell.angle_gamma   90.00
#
_symmetry.space_group_name_H-M   'P 1'
#
loop_
_entity.id
_entity.type
_entity.pdbx_description
1 polymer ?
#
loop_
_entity_poly.entity_id
_entity_poly.type
_entity_poly.pdbx_seq_one_letter_code
_entity_poly.pdbx_strand_id
1 'polypeptide(L)'
;MTRFDPARLWAMARKETLQLRRDRRSLLLAFALPLLLLVIFGYAIVWDVRDIALAVVDQDLSPESRELVDGFLSSGYFHLVARPERPGDAAALFARGTARLVLVVPPGFAADLGAGRTATLQV
;
A
#
# COMPACT_ATOMS: atom_id res chain seq x y z
N MET A 1 22.01 -23.38 43.06
CA MET A 1 21.17 -22.17 43.05
C MET A 1 22.08 -20.94 43.14
N THR A 2 22.41 -20.36 42.01
CA THR A 2 23.26 -19.18 41.93
C THR A 2 22.49 -17.95 42.41
N ARG A 3 22.84 -17.44 43.58
CA ARG A 3 22.28 -16.19 44.12
C ARG A 3 22.62 -15.05 43.17
N PHE A 4 21.58 -14.43 42.62
CA PHE A 4 21.71 -13.18 41.88
C PHE A 4 22.22 -12.09 42.83
N ASP A 5 23.45 -11.61 42.58
CA ASP A 5 24.06 -10.56 43.36
C ASP A 5 23.87 -9.21 42.65
N PRO A 6 22.94 -8.35 43.12
CA PRO A 6 22.62 -7.09 42.45
C PRO A 6 23.83 -6.13 42.42
N ALA A 7 24.77 -6.23 43.35
CA ALA A 7 25.98 -5.39 43.36
C ALA A 7 26.90 -5.75 42.18
N ARG A 8 27.02 -7.04 41.88
CA ARG A 8 27.81 -7.49 40.73
C ARG A 8 27.16 -7.07 39.39
N LEU A 9 25.85 -7.16 39.32
CA LEU A 9 25.10 -6.72 38.15
C LEU A 9 25.28 -5.23 37.90
N TRP A 10 25.19 -4.42 38.96
CA TRP A 10 25.39 -2.98 38.88
C TRP A 10 26.82 -2.61 38.47
N ALA A 11 27.81 -3.28 39.04
CA ALA A 11 29.23 -3.06 38.68
C ALA A 11 29.50 -3.42 37.20
N MET A 12 28.90 -4.50 36.69
CA MET A 12 28.97 -4.90 35.27
C MET A 12 28.29 -3.84 34.39
N ALA A 13 27.07 -3.48 34.70
CA ALA A 13 26.31 -2.48 33.92
C ALA A 13 27.04 -1.15 33.83
N ARG A 14 27.64 -0.69 34.95
CA ARG A 14 28.45 0.55 34.98
C ARG A 14 29.70 0.44 34.12
N LYS A 15 30.40 -0.70 34.16
CA LYS A 15 31.55 -0.96 33.31
C LYS A 15 31.20 -0.92 31.84
N GLU A 16 30.12 -1.64 31.43
CA GLU A 16 29.63 -1.67 30.07
C GLU A 16 29.23 -0.27 29.59
N THR A 17 28.50 0.49 30.41
CA THR A 17 28.09 1.86 30.06
C THR A 17 29.26 2.78 29.83
N LEU A 18 30.32 2.69 30.67
CA LEU A 18 31.54 3.48 30.50
C LEU A 18 32.31 3.06 29.25
N GLN A 19 32.34 1.78 28.94
CA GLN A 19 33.00 1.25 27.75
C GLN A 19 32.26 1.71 26.48
N LEU A 20 30.92 1.63 26.45
CA LEU A 20 30.07 2.13 25.36
C LEU A 20 30.30 3.65 25.13
N ARG A 21 30.31 4.45 26.19
CA ARG A 21 30.57 5.91 26.08
C ARG A 21 31.95 6.24 25.52
N ARG A 22 32.93 5.37 25.70
CA ARG A 22 34.30 5.55 25.20
C ARG A 22 34.43 5.11 23.74
N ASP A 23 33.59 4.19 23.29
CA ASP A 23 33.55 3.71 21.92
C ASP A 23 32.60 4.56 21.06
N ARG A 24 33.07 5.73 20.68
CA ARG A 24 32.33 6.69 19.84
C ARG A 24 31.94 6.08 18.48
N ARG A 25 32.71 5.13 17.94
CA ARG A 25 32.43 4.50 16.64
C ARG A 25 31.24 3.58 16.74
N SER A 26 31.18 2.71 17.74
CA SER A 26 30.02 1.83 17.97
C SER A 26 28.76 2.60 18.30
N LEU A 27 28.84 3.67 19.09
CA LEU A 27 27.72 4.57 19.34
C LEU A 27 27.22 5.23 18.05
N LEU A 28 28.14 5.77 17.23
CA LEU A 28 27.78 6.41 15.98
C LEU A 28 27.10 5.42 15.04
N LEU A 29 27.62 4.20 14.91
CA LEU A 29 27.01 3.16 14.09
C LEU A 29 25.66 2.70 14.64
N ALA A 30 25.52 2.57 15.96
CA ALA A 30 24.26 2.15 16.58
C ALA A 30 23.11 3.14 16.36
N PHE A 31 23.42 4.44 16.23
CA PHE A 31 22.41 5.47 15.95
C PHE A 31 22.32 5.81 14.44
N ALA A 32 23.46 5.85 13.74
CA ALA A 32 23.48 6.22 12.33
C ALA A 32 22.84 5.16 11.44
N LEU A 33 23.00 3.87 11.78
CA LEU A 33 22.43 2.79 10.96
C LEU A 33 20.89 2.78 10.97
N PRO A 34 20.20 2.83 12.14
CA PRO A 34 18.75 2.96 12.16
C PRO A 34 18.26 4.25 11.51
N LEU A 35 18.95 5.37 11.71
CA LEU A 35 18.59 6.63 11.08
C LEU A 35 18.74 6.57 9.55
N LEU A 36 19.83 5.99 9.07
CA LEU A 36 20.06 5.75 7.65
C LEU A 36 18.98 4.85 7.04
N LEU A 37 18.63 3.75 7.72
CA LEU A 37 17.54 2.88 7.29
C LEU A 37 16.21 3.62 7.26
N LEU A 38 15.91 4.43 8.27
CA LEU A 38 14.69 5.24 8.31
C LEU A 38 14.63 6.23 7.14
N VAL A 39 15.74 6.88 6.79
CA VAL A 39 15.84 7.78 5.64
C VAL A 39 15.70 7.01 4.34
N ILE A 40 16.42 5.90 4.19
CA ILE A 40 16.34 5.06 2.97
C ILE A 40 14.92 4.52 2.81
N PHE A 41 14.33 3.91 3.82
CA PHE A 41 12.98 3.37 3.73
C PHE A 41 11.92 4.46 3.63
N GLY A 42 12.07 5.58 4.32
CA GLY A 42 11.15 6.70 4.23
C GLY A 42 11.17 7.41 2.88
N TYR A 43 12.33 7.43 2.22
CA TYR A 43 12.48 8.09 0.91
C TYR A 43 12.34 7.11 -0.27
N ALA A 44 12.85 5.89 -0.14
CA ALA A 44 12.84 4.90 -1.23
C ALA A 44 11.51 4.14 -1.35
N ILE A 45 10.68 4.11 -0.30
CA ILE A 45 9.35 3.46 -0.32
C ILE A 45 8.21 4.45 -0.67
N VAL A 46 8.52 5.59 -1.21
CA VAL A 46 7.53 6.32 -1.99
C VAL A 46 7.42 5.61 -3.35
N TRP A 47 6.78 4.45 -3.35
CA TRP A 47 6.24 3.85 -4.56
C TRP A 47 5.09 4.77 -4.97
N ASP A 48 5.43 5.75 -5.75
CA ASP A 48 4.46 6.60 -6.41
C ASP A 48 3.74 5.75 -7.46
N VAL A 49 2.83 4.88 -6.97
CA VAL A 49 1.95 4.08 -7.81
C VAL A 49 0.92 5.05 -8.37
N ARG A 50 1.35 5.87 -9.32
CA ARG A 50 0.49 6.77 -10.10
C ARG A 50 0.39 6.21 -11.51
N ASP A 51 -0.64 6.63 -12.20
CA ASP A 51 -0.79 6.35 -13.63
C ASP A 51 -1.05 4.88 -13.97
N ILE A 52 -1.89 4.23 -13.14
CA ILE A 52 -2.35 2.87 -13.41
C ILE A 52 -3.36 2.90 -14.56
N ALA A 53 -3.04 2.21 -15.63
CA ALA A 53 -3.91 2.07 -16.79
C ALA A 53 -5.15 1.25 -16.44
N LEU A 54 -6.32 1.90 -16.32
CA LEU A 54 -7.58 1.33 -15.92
C LEU A 54 -8.49 1.13 -17.14
N ALA A 55 -8.99 -0.10 -17.33
CA ALA A 55 -10.11 -0.37 -18.21
C ALA A 55 -11.38 -0.57 -17.37
N VAL A 56 -12.49 0.03 -17.77
CA VAL A 56 -13.77 -0.03 -17.04
C VAL A 56 -14.83 -0.67 -17.91
N VAL A 57 -15.43 -1.76 -17.41
CA VAL A 57 -16.62 -2.40 -18.00
C VAL A 57 -17.79 -2.03 -17.11
N ASP A 58 -18.57 -1.05 -17.51
CA ASP A 58 -19.78 -0.65 -16.80
C ASP A 58 -21.01 -1.29 -17.44
N GLN A 59 -21.56 -2.32 -16.79
CA GLN A 59 -22.75 -3.03 -17.25
C GLN A 59 -24.05 -2.50 -16.62
N ASP A 60 -23.93 -1.66 -15.58
CA ASP A 60 -25.07 -1.07 -14.89
C ASP A 60 -25.54 0.23 -15.55
N LEU A 61 -24.60 1.00 -16.10
CA LEU A 61 -24.85 2.28 -16.81
C LEU A 61 -25.65 3.29 -16.00
N SER A 62 -25.67 3.15 -14.68
CA SER A 62 -26.39 4.02 -13.74
C SER A 62 -25.60 5.30 -13.40
N PRO A 63 -26.25 6.30 -12.80
CA PRO A 63 -25.55 7.44 -12.21
C PRO A 63 -24.56 7.02 -11.13
N GLU A 64 -24.91 6.04 -10.31
CA GLU A 64 -24.12 5.52 -9.19
C GLU A 64 -22.85 4.79 -9.70
N SER A 65 -22.97 4.03 -10.80
CA SER A 65 -21.78 3.40 -11.41
C SER A 65 -20.81 4.43 -11.98
N ARG A 66 -21.31 5.51 -12.55
CA ARG A 66 -20.50 6.61 -13.07
C ARG A 66 -19.78 7.34 -11.95
N GLU A 67 -20.49 7.66 -10.85
CA GLU A 67 -19.92 8.31 -9.68
C GLU A 67 -18.78 7.47 -9.07
N LEU A 68 -18.97 6.16 -9.00
CA LEU A 68 -17.93 5.21 -8.59
C LEU A 68 -16.69 5.32 -9.48
N VAL A 69 -16.87 5.22 -10.80
CA VAL A 69 -15.76 5.31 -11.76
C VAL A 69 -15.07 6.66 -11.69
N ASP A 70 -15.82 7.74 -11.58
CA ASP A 70 -15.27 9.09 -11.45
C ASP A 70 -14.48 9.25 -10.13
N GLY A 71 -14.91 8.58 -9.06
CA GLY A 71 -14.17 8.47 -7.81
C GLY A 71 -12.80 7.81 -7.99
N PHE A 72 -12.72 6.72 -8.75
CA PHE A 72 -11.45 6.08 -9.09
C PHE A 72 -10.54 7.02 -9.90
N LEU A 73 -11.06 7.66 -10.92
CA LEU A 73 -10.30 8.55 -11.80
C LEU A 73 -9.84 9.83 -11.08
N SER A 74 -10.68 10.38 -10.22
CA SER A 74 -10.34 11.60 -9.44
C SER A 74 -9.33 11.34 -8.32
N SER A 75 -9.09 10.08 -7.95
CA SER A 75 -8.09 9.73 -6.94
C SER A 75 -6.65 10.07 -7.34
N GLY A 76 -6.38 10.29 -8.63
CA GLY A 76 -5.06 10.59 -9.17
C GLY A 76 -4.13 9.37 -9.32
N TYR A 77 -4.60 8.19 -8.96
CA TYR A 77 -3.83 6.94 -9.11
C TYR A 77 -4.09 6.23 -10.43
N PHE A 78 -5.25 6.46 -11.05
CA PHE A 78 -5.72 5.75 -12.22
C PHE A 78 -5.94 6.70 -13.39
N HIS A 79 -5.61 6.23 -14.59
CA HIS A 79 -6.06 6.87 -15.82
C HIS A 79 -6.85 5.88 -16.68
N LEU A 80 -7.93 6.35 -17.26
CA LEU A 80 -8.80 5.54 -18.09
C LEU A 80 -8.15 5.31 -19.47
N VAL A 81 -7.94 4.04 -19.83
CA VAL A 81 -7.41 3.67 -21.16
C VAL A 81 -8.47 3.14 -22.11
N ALA A 82 -9.54 2.52 -21.58
CA ALA A 82 -10.62 2.00 -22.39
C ALA A 82 -11.91 1.80 -21.58
N ARG A 83 -13.05 1.81 -22.28
CA ARG A 83 -14.38 1.42 -21.76
C ARG A 83 -14.96 0.34 -22.67
N PRO A 84 -14.47 -0.92 -22.58
CA PRO A 84 -15.04 -2.02 -23.34
C PRO A 84 -16.46 -2.36 -22.86
N GLU A 85 -17.32 -2.78 -23.78
CA GLU A 85 -18.69 -3.16 -23.44
C GLU A 85 -18.78 -4.55 -22.81
N ARG A 86 -17.78 -5.40 -23.06
CA ARG A 86 -17.77 -6.79 -22.60
C ARG A 86 -16.54 -7.09 -21.75
N PRO A 87 -16.72 -7.90 -20.69
CA PRO A 87 -15.58 -8.32 -19.86
C PRO A 87 -14.46 -9.04 -20.63
N GLY A 88 -14.83 -9.80 -21.69
CA GLY A 88 -13.85 -10.50 -22.54
C GLY A 88 -12.92 -9.55 -23.29
N ASP A 89 -13.42 -8.40 -23.74
CA ASP A 89 -12.62 -7.38 -24.42
C ASP A 89 -11.65 -6.70 -23.43
N ALA A 90 -12.11 -6.49 -22.20
CA ALA A 90 -11.26 -6.00 -21.12
C ALA A 90 -10.14 -6.99 -20.75
N ALA A 91 -10.45 -8.28 -20.70
CA ALA A 91 -9.45 -9.33 -20.48
C ALA A 91 -8.38 -9.34 -21.60
N ALA A 92 -8.78 -9.08 -22.84
CA ALA A 92 -7.84 -8.97 -23.95
C ALA A 92 -6.94 -7.73 -23.85
N LEU A 93 -7.44 -6.62 -23.30
CA LEU A 93 -6.63 -5.41 -23.02
C LEU A 93 -5.61 -5.67 -21.90
N PHE A 94 -6.03 -6.38 -20.87
CA PHE A 94 -5.16 -6.79 -19.78
C PHE A 94 -4.05 -7.74 -20.29
N ALA A 95 -4.41 -8.77 -21.05
CA ALA A 95 -3.46 -9.73 -21.61
C ALA A 95 -2.41 -9.07 -22.53
N ARG A 96 -2.78 -7.99 -23.23
CA ARG A 96 -1.87 -7.20 -24.07
C ARG A 96 -1.05 -6.17 -23.30
N GLY A 97 -1.28 -6.02 -22.00
CA GLY A 97 -0.59 -5.04 -21.15
C GLY A 97 -1.04 -3.58 -21.40
N THR A 98 -2.13 -3.37 -22.17
CA THR A 98 -2.70 -2.03 -22.40
C THR A 98 -3.43 -1.52 -21.16
N ALA A 99 -4.09 -2.41 -20.43
CA ALA A 99 -4.66 -2.13 -19.11
C ALA A 99 -3.88 -2.90 -18.04
N ARG A 100 -3.66 -2.28 -16.89
CA ARG A 100 -3.06 -2.91 -15.71
C ARG A 100 -4.10 -3.30 -14.68
N LEU A 101 -5.26 -2.69 -14.75
CA LEU A 101 -6.40 -2.98 -13.91
C LEU A 101 -7.67 -3.00 -14.76
N VAL A 102 -8.57 -3.91 -14.47
CA VAL A 102 -9.91 -3.98 -15.09
C VAL A 102 -10.94 -3.89 -13.97
N LEU A 103 -11.78 -2.87 -14.02
CA LEU A 103 -12.92 -2.72 -13.11
C LEU A 103 -14.19 -3.12 -13.85
N VAL A 104 -14.91 -4.11 -13.32
CA VAL A 104 -16.20 -4.54 -13.86
C VAL A 104 -17.31 -4.18 -12.87
N VAL A 105 -18.21 -3.32 -13.30
CA VAL A 105 -19.42 -2.98 -12.55
C VAL A 105 -20.56 -3.86 -13.09
N PRO A 106 -21.09 -4.80 -12.29
CA PRO A 106 -22.12 -5.72 -12.74
C PRO A 106 -23.47 -5.02 -12.90
N PRO A 107 -24.41 -5.58 -13.67
CA PRO A 107 -25.76 -5.06 -13.75
C PRO A 107 -26.48 -5.20 -12.40
N GLY A 108 -27.30 -4.19 -12.05
CA GLY A 108 -28.00 -4.14 -10.77
C GLY A 108 -27.20 -3.53 -9.63
N PHE A 109 -26.00 -2.99 -9.89
CA PHE A 109 -25.15 -2.35 -8.91
C PHE A 109 -25.89 -1.24 -8.15
N ALA A 110 -26.54 -0.31 -8.84
CA ALA A 110 -27.29 0.78 -8.22
C ALA A 110 -28.48 0.28 -7.39
N ALA A 111 -29.17 -0.76 -7.86
CA ALA A 111 -30.30 -1.35 -7.15
C ALA A 111 -29.88 -2.00 -5.83
N ASP A 112 -28.72 -2.67 -5.81
CA ASP A 112 -28.16 -3.28 -4.61
C ASP A 112 -27.68 -2.22 -3.62
N LEU A 113 -27.04 -1.19 -4.12
CA LEU A 113 -26.58 -0.06 -3.29
C LEU A 113 -27.77 0.67 -2.65
N GLY A 114 -28.82 0.98 -3.44
CA GLY A 114 -30.03 1.64 -2.95
C GLY A 114 -30.83 0.81 -1.94
N ALA A 115 -30.74 -0.52 -2.03
CA ALA A 115 -31.38 -1.45 -1.10
C ALA A 115 -30.52 -1.73 0.17
N GLY A 116 -29.36 -1.10 0.30
CA GLY A 116 -28.43 -1.35 1.41
C GLY A 116 -27.81 -2.76 1.38
N ARG A 117 -27.79 -3.40 0.22
CA ARG A 117 -27.17 -4.70 0.01
C ARG A 117 -25.69 -4.53 -0.39
N THR A 118 -24.91 -5.59 -0.19
CA THR A 118 -23.52 -5.61 -0.64
C THR A 118 -23.46 -5.67 -2.17
N ALA A 119 -22.99 -4.60 -2.80
CA ALA A 119 -22.71 -4.58 -4.23
C ALA A 119 -21.28 -5.10 -4.46
N THR A 120 -21.13 -6.18 -5.23
CA THR A 120 -19.83 -6.82 -5.48
C THR A 120 -19.25 -6.31 -6.79
N LEU A 121 -18.04 -5.79 -6.73
CA LEU A 121 -17.25 -5.41 -7.91
C LEU A 121 -16.24 -6.52 -8.23
N GLN A 122 -15.90 -6.68 -9.51
CA GLN A 122 -14.80 -7.52 -9.95
C GLN A 122 -13.61 -6.62 -10.37
N VAL A 123 -12.43 -6.97 -9.88
CA VAL A 123 -11.18 -6.25 -10.16
C VAL A 123 -10.14 -7.23 -10.69
#